data_75e64eaf9dea448902b02403e90fb1c7
#
_entry.id   75e64eaf9dea448902b02403e90fb1c7
#
_cell.length_a   1.000
_cell.length_b   1.000
_cell.length_c   1.000
_cell.angle_alpha   90.00
_cell.angle_beta   90.00
_cell.angle_gamma   90.00
#
_symmetry.space_group_name_H-M   'P 1'
#
loop_
_entity.id
_entity.type
_entity.pdbx_description
1 polymer ?
#
loop_
_entity_poly.entity_id
_entity_poly.type
_entity_poly.pdbx_seq_one_letter_code
_entity_poly.pdbx_strand_id
1 'polypeptide(L)'
;MDFSRNLKKGTSGEDVLFCKQRLLELGLYGDHITTVSRKTFGADTLEAVKRFQTQAGLNVDGVIGNETWAALFGDTSTEAEPVTKGTVSAKAKTVCALALTRIGDLYVWGASALTDLSDTKIQAMDDEFVRAIKFRDSQHKAGLAELMAHDCSGFLSWLIRVTGIWDDRKNCDGLWALCDVVARNELIAGDFLFRNSTTNANDETHVGLYLGR
;
A
#
# COMPACT_ATOMS: atom_id res chain seq x y z
N MET A 1 10.74 -11.43 -9.95
CA MET A 1 10.53 -11.72 -11.40
C MET A 1 10.66 -10.40 -12.13
N ASP A 2 11.47 -10.36 -13.19
CA ASP A 2 11.76 -9.13 -13.90
C ASP A 2 10.76 -8.92 -15.06
N PHE A 3 10.59 -7.65 -15.47
CA PHE A 3 9.79 -7.34 -16.64
C PHE A 3 10.40 -7.95 -17.90
N SER A 4 9.61 -8.73 -18.63
CA SER A 4 10.09 -9.43 -19.84
C SER A 4 9.28 -9.08 -21.08
N ARG A 5 8.04 -8.67 -20.94
CA ARG A 5 7.11 -8.36 -22.06
C ARG A 5 5.88 -7.61 -21.58
N ASN A 6 5.21 -6.94 -22.50
CA ASN A 6 3.92 -6.32 -22.21
C ASN A 6 2.85 -7.40 -21.96
N LEU A 7 2.08 -7.24 -20.87
CA LEU A 7 0.95 -8.08 -20.52
C LEU A 7 -0.35 -7.33 -20.76
N LYS A 8 -1.28 -7.95 -21.48
CA LYS A 8 -2.59 -7.38 -21.83
C LYS A 8 -3.64 -8.47 -21.89
N LYS A 9 -4.90 -8.09 -22.01
CA LYS A 9 -6.02 -9.03 -22.15
C LYS A 9 -5.71 -10.10 -23.22
N GLY A 10 -5.82 -11.37 -22.81
CA GLY A 10 -5.51 -12.54 -23.63
C GLY A 10 -4.10 -13.11 -23.45
N THR A 11 -3.16 -12.39 -22.81
CA THR A 11 -1.84 -12.99 -22.50
C THR A 11 -1.96 -14.01 -21.38
N SER A 12 -1.06 -15.01 -21.39
CA SER A 12 -0.99 -16.05 -20.37
C SER A 12 0.47 -16.34 -20.00
N GLY A 13 0.71 -16.66 -18.73
CA GLY A 13 2.04 -17.01 -18.21
C GLY A 13 2.14 -16.86 -16.72
N GLU A 14 3.29 -17.26 -16.14
CA GLU A 14 3.60 -17.05 -14.72
C GLU A 14 3.71 -15.56 -14.39
N ASP A 15 4.23 -14.78 -15.31
CA ASP A 15 4.30 -13.32 -15.24
C ASP A 15 2.91 -12.67 -15.07
N VAL A 16 1.89 -13.20 -15.78
CA VAL A 16 0.50 -12.78 -15.61
C VAL A 16 -0.01 -13.14 -14.22
N LEU A 17 0.22 -14.38 -13.77
CA LEU A 17 -0.20 -14.81 -12.43
C LEU A 17 0.45 -13.95 -11.34
N PHE A 18 1.73 -13.67 -11.48
CA PHE A 18 2.50 -12.83 -10.56
C PHE A 18 1.91 -11.41 -10.45
N CYS A 19 1.60 -10.77 -11.59
CA CYS A 19 0.92 -9.47 -11.60
C CYS A 19 -0.48 -9.53 -10.99
N LYS A 20 -1.24 -10.59 -11.26
CA LYS A 20 -2.59 -10.77 -10.71
C LYS A 20 -2.57 -10.91 -9.19
N GLN A 21 -1.61 -11.65 -8.64
CA GLN A 21 -1.42 -11.77 -7.20
C GLN A 21 -1.14 -10.39 -6.58
N ARG A 22 -0.28 -9.62 -7.22
CA ARG A 22 0.04 -8.27 -6.78
C ARG A 22 -1.16 -7.32 -6.81
N LEU A 23 -1.94 -7.34 -7.89
CA LEU A 23 -3.16 -6.55 -8.02
C LEU A 23 -4.23 -6.98 -7.00
N LEU A 24 -4.27 -8.26 -6.62
CA LEU A 24 -5.15 -8.77 -5.58
C LEU A 24 -4.70 -8.28 -4.19
N GLU A 25 -3.41 -8.34 -3.90
CA GLU A 25 -2.83 -7.80 -2.65
C GLU A 25 -3.11 -6.30 -2.48
N LEU A 26 -3.14 -5.57 -3.60
CA LEU A 26 -3.47 -4.14 -3.65
C LEU A 26 -4.98 -3.85 -3.55
N GLY A 27 -5.85 -4.88 -3.44
CA GLY A 27 -7.29 -4.72 -3.36
C GLY A 27 -7.95 -4.20 -4.64
N LEU A 28 -7.30 -4.38 -5.80
CA LEU A 28 -7.75 -3.80 -7.07
C LEU A 28 -8.73 -4.68 -7.85
N TYR A 29 -8.98 -5.89 -7.40
CA TYR A 29 -10.09 -6.72 -7.85
C TYR A 29 -11.35 -6.39 -7.04
N GLY A 30 -12.52 -6.46 -7.66
CA GLY A 30 -13.79 -6.27 -6.94
C GLY A 30 -14.04 -7.38 -5.91
N ASP A 31 -14.98 -7.17 -5.01
CA ASP A 31 -15.29 -8.01 -3.83
C ASP A 31 -15.52 -9.50 -4.11
N HIS A 32 -15.84 -9.84 -5.36
CA HIS A 32 -16.10 -11.21 -5.80
C HIS A 32 -14.85 -12.03 -6.15
N ILE A 33 -13.65 -11.39 -6.17
CA ILE A 33 -12.39 -12.06 -6.49
C ILE A 33 -11.47 -12.07 -5.27
N THR A 34 -11.50 -13.16 -4.54
CA THR A 34 -10.68 -13.39 -3.35
C THR A 34 -9.42 -14.19 -3.64
N THR A 35 -9.33 -14.83 -4.82
CA THR A 35 -8.17 -15.63 -5.24
C THR A 35 -7.89 -15.50 -6.73
N VAL A 36 -6.63 -15.54 -7.11
CA VAL A 36 -6.18 -15.54 -8.51
C VAL A 36 -5.25 -16.73 -8.76
N SER A 37 -5.77 -17.75 -9.42
CA SER A 37 -5.01 -18.97 -9.72
C SER A 37 -4.76 -19.19 -11.21
N ARG A 38 -5.54 -18.56 -12.08
CA ARG A 38 -5.41 -18.71 -13.52
C ARG A 38 -4.31 -17.80 -14.05
N LYS A 39 -3.46 -18.35 -14.91
CA LYS A 39 -2.34 -17.65 -15.56
C LYS A 39 -2.75 -16.81 -16.76
N THR A 40 -4.04 -16.51 -16.92
CA THR A 40 -4.59 -15.75 -18.06
C THR A 40 -5.03 -14.36 -17.64
N PHE A 41 -4.66 -13.36 -18.40
CA PHE A 41 -5.07 -11.98 -18.26
C PHE A 41 -6.51 -11.83 -18.80
N GLY A 42 -7.49 -11.89 -17.92
CA GLY A 42 -8.92 -11.79 -18.24
C GLY A 42 -9.47 -10.36 -18.22
N ALA A 43 -10.80 -10.26 -18.29
CA ALA A 43 -11.49 -8.98 -18.21
C ALA A 43 -11.31 -8.32 -16.83
N ASP A 44 -11.45 -9.10 -15.75
CA ASP A 44 -11.30 -8.60 -14.38
C ASP A 44 -9.87 -8.09 -14.12
N THR A 45 -8.86 -8.76 -14.69
CA THR A 45 -7.46 -8.32 -14.62
C THR A 45 -7.28 -7.00 -15.40
N LEU A 46 -7.94 -6.84 -16.54
CA LEU A 46 -7.92 -5.58 -17.29
C LEU A 46 -8.45 -4.41 -16.46
N GLU A 47 -9.58 -4.62 -15.80
CA GLU A 47 -10.18 -3.57 -14.95
C GLU A 47 -9.30 -3.27 -13.72
N ALA A 48 -8.73 -4.30 -13.08
CA ALA A 48 -7.79 -4.13 -11.98
C ALA A 48 -6.54 -3.33 -12.41
N VAL A 49 -5.99 -3.61 -13.59
CA VAL A 49 -4.84 -2.86 -14.14
C VAL A 49 -5.21 -1.41 -14.42
N LYS A 50 -6.37 -1.15 -15.02
CA LYS A 50 -6.82 0.23 -15.27
C LYS A 50 -7.04 1.01 -13.98
N ARG A 51 -7.63 0.38 -12.96
CA ARG A 51 -7.76 0.98 -11.62
C ARG A 51 -6.38 1.33 -11.06
N PHE A 52 -5.44 0.40 -11.13
CA PHE A 52 -4.06 0.63 -10.70
C PHE A 52 -3.42 1.81 -11.44
N GLN A 53 -3.50 1.83 -12.76
CA GLN A 53 -2.94 2.89 -13.59
C GLN A 53 -3.54 4.26 -13.25
N THR A 54 -4.86 4.32 -13.03
CA THR A 54 -5.54 5.55 -12.58
C THR A 54 -4.99 6.02 -11.23
N GLN A 55 -4.87 5.11 -10.26
CA GLN A 55 -4.38 5.41 -8.92
C GLN A 55 -2.90 5.83 -8.92
N ALA A 56 -2.09 5.18 -9.76
CA ALA A 56 -0.67 5.48 -9.89
C ALA A 56 -0.36 6.69 -10.81
N GLY A 57 -1.39 7.33 -11.38
CA GLY A 57 -1.22 8.47 -12.29
C GLY A 57 -0.55 8.10 -13.62
N LEU A 58 -0.68 6.84 -14.04
CA LEU A 58 -0.13 6.32 -15.28
C LEU A 58 -1.12 6.46 -16.44
N ASN A 59 -0.65 6.22 -17.67
CA ASN A 59 -1.53 6.09 -18.82
C ASN A 59 -2.48 4.89 -18.64
N VAL A 60 -3.80 5.12 -18.70
CA VAL A 60 -4.84 4.11 -18.41
C VAL A 60 -5.19 3.34 -19.69
N ASP A 61 -4.24 2.55 -20.18
CA ASP A 61 -4.38 1.72 -21.38
C ASP A 61 -4.76 0.25 -21.07
N GLY A 62 -4.66 -0.17 -19.82
CA GLY A 62 -4.92 -1.53 -19.38
C GLY A 62 -3.83 -2.52 -19.78
N VAL A 63 -2.64 -2.03 -20.13
CA VAL A 63 -1.46 -2.84 -20.48
C VAL A 63 -0.44 -2.74 -19.34
N ILE A 64 0.04 -3.86 -18.85
CA ILE A 64 1.21 -3.88 -17.96
C ILE A 64 2.44 -3.82 -18.84
N GLY A 65 2.86 -2.61 -19.19
CA GLY A 65 4.14 -2.32 -19.81
C GLY A 65 5.21 -2.05 -18.77
N ASN A 66 6.38 -1.61 -19.21
CA ASN A 66 7.52 -1.35 -18.32
C ASN A 66 7.18 -0.36 -17.19
N GLU A 67 6.50 0.74 -17.51
CA GLU A 67 6.10 1.75 -16.52
C GLU A 67 5.11 1.19 -15.48
N THR A 68 4.09 0.45 -15.95
CA THR A 68 3.11 -0.18 -15.06
C THR A 68 3.75 -1.29 -14.22
N TRP A 69 4.67 -2.05 -14.80
CA TRP A 69 5.44 -3.06 -14.07
C TRP A 69 6.32 -2.42 -12.99
N ALA A 70 7.08 -1.38 -13.36
CA ALA A 70 7.91 -0.64 -12.41
C ALA A 70 7.08 -0.06 -11.26
N ALA A 71 5.88 0.45 -11.54
CA ALA A 71 4.99 0.94 -10.51
C ALA A 71 4.41 -0.18 -9.63
N LEU A 72 4.12 -1.37 -10.20
CA LEU A 72 3.59 -2.52 -9.46
C LEU A 72 4.62 -3.18 -8.54
N PHE A 73 5.88 -3.25 -8.99
CA PHE A 73 6.92 -4.06 -8.32
C PHE A 73 8.12 -3.23 -7.85
N GLY A 74 8.15 -1.95 -8.17
CA GLY A 74 9.34 -1.11 -8.07
C GLY A 74 10.39 -1.51 -9.09
N ASP A 75 11.29 -0.62 -9.41
CA ASP A 75 12.44 -0.98 -10.25
C ASP A 75 13.29 -2.04 -9.56
N THR A 76 13.27 -3.27 -10.08
CA THR A 76 14.30 -4.29 -9.77
C THR A 76 15.58 -4.06 -10.59
N SER A 77 15.60 -3.07 -11.45
CA SER A 77 16.82 -2.64 -12.14
C SER A 77 17.56 -1.65 -11.26
N THR A 78 18.50 -2.18 -10.54
CA THR A 78 19.58 -1.56 -9.81
C THR A 78 20.33 -0.53 -10.65
N GLU A 79 19.91 0.72 -10.58
CA GLU A 79 20.83 1.86 -10.52
C GLU A 79 20.13 2.84 -9.58
N ALA A 80 20.73 3.03 -8.40
CA ALA A 80 20.35 4.10 -7.50
C ALA A 80 20.53 5.40 -8.30
N GLU A 81 19.44 5.93 -8.84
CA GLU A 81 19.41 7.31 -9.31
C GLU A 81 19.96 8.14 -8.14
N PRO A 82 20.96 8.98 -8.36
CA PRO A 82 21.43 9.85 -7.30
C PRO A 82 20.26 10.70 -6.85
N VAL A 83 19.81 10.48 -5.60
CA VAL A 83 18.73 11.27 -5.00
C VAL A 83 19.18 12.71 -4.97
N THR A 84 18.82 13.46 -6.00
CA THR A 84 18.97 14.90 -5.99
C THR A 84 18.03 15.44 -4.93
N LYS A 85 18.57 16.10 -3.94
CA LYS A 85 17.88 16.72 -2.81
C LYS A 85 16.59 17.40 -3.31
N GLY A 86 15.44 16.93 -2.88
CA GLY A 86 14.11 17.46 -3.28
C GLY A 86 13.38 16.72 -4.40
N THR A 87 13.93 15.68 -5.01
CA THR A 87 13.21 14.89 -6.03
C THR A 87 12.53 13.68 -5.41
N VAL A 88 11.18 13.60 -5.54
CA VAL A 88 10.41 12.47 -5.07
C VAL A 88 10.62 11.26 -5.99
N SER A 89 11.13 10.16 -5.45
CA SER A 89 11.37 8.93 -6.21
C SER A 89 10.08 8.32 -6.76
N ALA A 90 10.18 7.50 -7.82
CA ALA A 90 9.03 6.77 -8.36
C ALA A 90 8.38 5.86 -7.30
N LYS A 91 9.17 5.20 -6.46
CA LYS A 91 8.69 4.38 -5.35
C LYS A 91 7.91 5.20 -4.32
N ALA A 92 8.42 6.36 -3.92
CA ALA A 92 7.74 7.25 -2.99
C ALA A 92 6.40 7.77 -3.55
N LYS A 93 6.35 8.11 -4.85
CA LYS A 93 5.10 8.47 -5.53
C LYS A 93 4.09 7.34 -5.48
N THR A 94 4.51 6.10 -5.74
CA THR A 94 3.66 4.91 -5.68
C THR A 94 3.14 4.68 -4.25
N VAL A 95 3.99 4.78 -3.24
CA VAL A 95 3.61 4.67 -1.82
C VAL A 95 2.55 5.72 -1.46
N CYS A 96 2.76 6.98 -1.83
CA CYS A 96 1.81 8.06 -1.58
C CYS A 96 0.48 7.83 -2.32
N ALA A 97 0.51 7.43 -3.59
CA ALA A 97 -0.69 7.14 -4.36
C ALA A 97 -1.51 6.01 -3.73
N LEU A 98 -0.86 4.92 -3.34
CA LEU A 98 -1.51 3.80 -2.64
C LEU A 98 -2.09 4.22 -1.29
N ALA A 99 -1.37 5.03 -0.52
CA ALA A 99 -1.87 5.55 0.76
C ALA A 99 -3.18 6.32 0.58
N LEU A 100 -3.29 7.12 -0.47
CA LEU A 100 -4.50 7.89 -0.77
C LEU A 100 -5.70 7.00 -1.13
N THR A 101 -5.48 5.81 -1.70
CA THR A 101 -6.57 4.86 -2.01
C THR A 101 -7.17 4.22 -0.76
N ARG A 102 -6.49 4.30 0.37
CA ARG A 102 -6.90 3.71 1.64
C ARG A 102 -7.55 4.71 2.60
N ILE A 103 -7.92 5.90 2.08
CA ILE A 103 -8.70 6.87 2.87
C ILE A 103 -10.07 6.26 3.21
N GLY A 104 -10.37 6.19 4.50
CA GLY A 104 -11.58 5.55 5.01
C GLY A 104 -11.35 4.20 5.66
N ASP A 105 -10.16 3.61 5.54
CA ASP A 105 -9.78 2.41 6.29
C ASP A 105 -9.88 2.61 7.81
N LEU A 106 -10.04 1.52 8.52
CA LEU A 106 -10.17 1.53 9.97
C LEU A 106 -8.80 1.64 10.65
N TYR A 107 -8.75 2.40 11.73
CA TYR A 107 -7.66 2.28 12.69
C TYR A 107 -8.04 1.22 13.73
N VAL A 108 -7.26 0.15 13.79
CA VAL A 108 -7.39 -0.94 14.77
C VAL A 108 -6.00 -1.27 15.30
N TRP A 109 -5.80 -1.18 16.60
CA TRP A 109 -4.51 -1.43 17.23
C TRP A 109 -3.97 -2.83 16.88
N GLY A 110 -2.70 -2.91 16.52
CA GLY A 110 -2.04 -4.17 16.14
C GLY A 110 -2.38 -4.68 14.74
N ALA A 111 -3.31 -4.06 14.01
CA ALA A 111 -3.70 -4.49 12.67
C ALA A 111 -2.69 -4.07 11.60
N SER A 112 -2.54 -4.92 10.57
CA SER A 112 -1.79 -4.62 9.35
C SER A 112 -2.49 -5.31 8.19
N ALA A 113 -3.19 -4.55 7.36
CA ALA A 113 -4.01 -5.04 6.24
C ALA A 113 -5.03 -6.11 6.66
N LEU A 114 -5.69 -5.92 7.80
CA LEU A 114 -6.75 -6.81 8.24
C LEU A 114 -7.99 -6.59 7.37
N THR A 115 -8.44 -7.65 6.71
CA THR A 115 -9.63 -7.65 5.83
C THR A 115 -10.85 -8.30 6.49
N ASP A 116 -10.65 -9.19 7.47
CA ASP A 116 -11.74 -9.71 8.30
C ASP A 116 -12.10 -8.66 9.37
N LEU A 117 -13.08 -7.83 9.05
CA LEU A 117 -13.57 -6.75 9.91
C LEU A 117 -14.81 -7.15 10.69
N SER A 118 -15.00 -8.44 11.01
CA SER A 118 -16.05 -8.90 11.91
C SER A 118 -15.88 -8.31 13.31
N ASP A 119 -16.99 -8.09 14.01
CA ASP A 119 -16.99 -7.53 15.37
C ASP A 119 -16.08 -8.33 16.30
N THR A 120 -16.15 -9.66 16.22
CA THR A 120 -15.32 -10.57 17.04
C THR A 120 -13.84 -10.35 16.78
N LYS A 121 -13.46 -10.14 15.50
CA LYS A 121 -12.05 -9.95 15.14
C LYS A 121 -11.54 -8.61 15.60
N ILE A 122 -12.30 -7.53 15.40
CA ILE A 122 -11.95 -6.19 15.86
C ILE A 122 -11.84 -6.16 17.39
N GLN A 123 -12.83 -6.73 18.08
CA GLN A 123 -12.83 -6.79 19.55
C GLN A 123 -11.63 -7.55 20.13
N ALA A 124 -11.18 -8.60 19.46
CA ALA A 124 -10.01 -9.37 19.89
C ALA A 124 -8.68 -8.62 19.75
N MET A 125 -8.64 -7.54 18.98
CA MET A 125 -7.41 -6.79 18.69
C MET A 125 -7.34 -5.42 19.37
N ASP A 126 -8.47 -4.79 19.63
CA ASP A 126 -8.52 -3.39 20.05
C ASP A 126 -9.47 -3.19 21.24
N ASP A 127 -8.97 -2.65 22.33
CA ASP A 127 -9.76 -2.32 23.52
C ASP A 127 -10.80 -1.22 23.23
N GLU A 128 -10.57 -0.37 22.22
CA GLU A 128 -11.51 0.65 21.76
C GLU A 128 -12.43 0.16 20.60
N PHE A 129 -12.63 -1.14 20.48
CA PHE A 129 -13.36 -1.80 19.40
C PHE A 129 -14.72 -1.18 19.06
N VAL A 130 -15.45 -0.63 20.03
CA VAL A 130 -16.76 0.01 19.81
C VAL A 130 -16.62 1.20 18.85
N ARG A 131 -15.53 1.96 18.94
CA ARG A 131 -15.27 3.09 18.05
C ARG A 131 -14.95 2.60 16.64
N ALA A 132 -14.11 1.59 16.52
CA ALA A 132 -13.73 0.98 15.24
C ALA A 132 -14.96 0.37 14.52
N ILE A 133 -15.81 -0.37 15.24
CA ILE A 133 -17.05 -0.95 14.69
C ILE A 133 -18.01 0.14 14.20
N LYS A 134 -18.26 1.18 15.00
CA LYS A 134 -19.12 2.30 14.58
C LYS A 134 -18.58 3.02 13.35
N PHE A 135 -17.28 3.18 13.27
CA PHE A 135 -16.64 3.81 12.10
C PHE A 135 -16.80 2.92 10.87
N ARG A 136 -16.48 1.61 10.95
CA ARG A 136 -16.71 0.63 9.88
C ARG A 136 -18.15 0.71 9.35
N ASP A 137 -19.14 0.66 10.24
CA ASP A 137 -20.55 0.68 9.86
C ASP A 137 -20.93 1.97 9.15
N SER A 138 -20.33 3.11 9.57
CA SER A 138 -20.52 4.40 8.90
C SER A 138 -19.92 4.40 7.49
N GLN A 139 -18.76 3.79 7.29
CA GLN A 139 -18.10 3.68 5.99
C GLN A 139 -18.87 2.75 5.05
N HIS A 140 -19.36 1.60 5.54
CA HIS A 140 -20.24 0.73 4.76
C HIS A 140 -21.54 1.44 4.34
N LYS A 141 -22.15 2.21 5.26
CA LYS A 141 -23.33 3.02 4.96
C LYS A 141 -23.05 4.12 3.93
N ALA A 142 -21.82 4.61 3.87
CA ALA A 142 -21.36 5.57 2.85
C ALA A 142 -20.98 4.89 1.51
N GLY A 143 -21.13 3.56 1.38
CA GLY A 143 -20.86 2.81 0.17
C GLY A 143 -19.40 2.34 0.02
N LEU A 144 -18.59 2.49 1.06
CA LEU A 144 -17.22 1.98 1.09
C LEU A 144 -17.24 0.53 1.56
N ALA A 145 -17.14 -0.43 0.65
CA ALA A 145 -17.21 -1.86 0.92
C ALA A 145 -15.83 -2.50 1.14
N GLU A 146 -14.80 -2.00 0.47
CA GLU A 146 -13.44 -2.57 0.50
C GLU A 146 -12.58 -1.90 1.59
N LEU A 147 -12.95 -2.08 2.84
CA LEU A 147 -12.21 -1.54 3.97
C LEU A 147 -11.13 -2.52 4.43
N MET A 148 -10.02 -1.99 4.89
CA MET A 148 -9.02 -2.71 5.67
C MET A 148 -8.87 -2.05 7.04
N ALA A 149 -8.23 -2.75 7.97
CA ALA A 149 -7.81 -2.15 9.23
C ALA A 149 -6.31 -2.18 9.38
N HIS A 150 -5.78 -1.09 9.92
CA HIS A 150 -4.36 -0.89 10.16
C HIS A 150 -4.15 -0.12 11.47
N ASP A 151 -3.06 -0.38 12.17
CA ASP A 151 -2.47 0.61 13.06
C ASP A 151 -1.50 1.51 12.27
N CYS A 152 -0.88 2.50 12.92
CA CYS A 152 0.00 3.45 12.25
C CYS A 152 1.20 2.77 11.56
N SER A 153 1.89 1.90 12.28
CA SER A 153 3.06 1.16 11.77
C SER A 153 2.65 0.02 10.83
N GLY A 154 1.50 -0.61 11.09
CA GLY A 154 0.92 -1.64 10.24
C GLY A 154 0.55 -1.12 8.85
N PHE A 155 0.00 0.10 8.77
CA PHE A 155 -0.30 0.77 7.51
C PHE A 155 0.98 1.02 6.70
N LEU A 156 1.99 1.64 7.30
CA LEU A 156 3.24 1.92 6.60
C LEU A 156 3.99 0.64 6.24
N SER A 157 4.03 -0.35 7.13
CA SER A 157 4.62 -1.66 6.82
C SER A 157 3.90 -2.35 5.66
N TRP A 158 2.58 -2.22 5.57
CA TRP A 158 1.83 -2.72 4.43
C TRP A 158 2.22 -1.98 3.15
N LEU A 159 2.23 -0.65 3.15
CA LEU A 159 2.61 0.16 1.98
C LEU A 159 4.00 -0.20 1.45
N ILE A 160 5.02 -0.26 2.32
CA ILE A 160 6.41 -0.57 1.91
C ILE A 160 6.57 -2.02 1.43
N ARG A 161 5.80 -2.95 2.00
CA ARG A 161 5.76 -4.34 1.55
C ARG A 161 5.13 -4.48 0.17
N VAL A 162 3.93 -3.90 -0.03
CA VAL A 162 3.21 -4.01 -1.30
C VAL A 162 3.90 -3.26 -2.43
N THR A 163 4.74 -2.28 -2.14
CA THR A 163 5.59 -1.60 -3.13
C THR A 163 6.95 -2.27 -3.33
N GLY A 164 7.20 -3.41 -2.67
CA GLY A 164 8.45 -4.17 -2.83
C GLY A 164 9.69 -3.48 -2.26
N ILE A 165 9.52 -2.57 -1.28
CA ILE A 165 10.63 -1.89 -0.64
C ILE A 165 11.21 -2.76 0.48
N TRP A 166 10.34 -3.43 1.26
CA TRP A 166 10.69 -4.28 2.39
C TRP A 166 9.62 -5.35 2.64
N ASP A 167 10.01 -6.53 3.13
CA ASP A 167 9.08 -7.67 3.26
C ASP A 167 8.48 -7.86 4.66
N ASP A 168 9.08 -7.28 5.69
CA ASP A 168 8.68 -7.49 7.07
C ASP A 168 7.74 -6.41 7.60
N ARG A 169 6.82 -6.83 8.49
CA ARG A 169 6.11 -5.89 9.34
C ARG A 169 7.04 -5.34 10.42
N LYS A 170 7.06 -4.02 10.59
CA LYS A 170 7.80 -3.31 11.63
C LYS A 170 6.83 -2.52 12.51
N ASN A 171 7.14 -2.40 13.80
CA ASN A 171 6.54 -1.40 14.68
C ASN A 171 7.19 -0.02 14.44
N CYS A 172 6.75 1.00 15.19
CA CYS A 172 7.28 2.36 15.01
C CYS A 172 8.80 2.42 15.18
N ASP A 173 9.35 1.80 16.24
CA ASP A 173 10.81 1.78 16.48
C ASP A 173 11.57 1.08 15.37
N GLY A 174 11.02 -0.03 14.87
CA GLY A 174 11.61 -0.78 13.76
C GLY A 174 11.58 -0.01 12.43
N LEU A 175 10.57 0.82 12.20
CA LEU A 175 10.52 1.73 11.05
C LEU A 175 11.50 2.89 11.24
N TRP A 176 11.56 3.48 12.45
CA TRP A 176 12.51 4.53 12.78
C TRP A 176 13.96 4.11 12.52
N ALA A 177 14.32 2.89 12.95
CA ALA A 177 15.68 2.34 12.77
C ALA A 177 16.11 2.18 11.30
N LEU A 178 15.15 2.25 10.36
CA LEU A 178 15.42 2.17 8.91
C LEU A 178 15.50 3.54 8.23
N CYS A 179 15.23 4.63 8.97
CA CYS A 179 15.12 5.97 8.40
C CYS A 179 16.33 6.83 8.76
N ASP A 180 16.76 7.66 7.82
CA ASP A 180 17.66 8.77 8.10
C ASP A 180 16.86 10.00 8.52
N VAL A 181 17.39 10.75 9.49
CA VAL A 181 16.73 11.98 9.96
C VAL A 181 16.97 13.11 8.96
N VAL A 182 15.90 13.74 8.52
CA VAL A 182 15.93 14.90 7.63
C VAL A 182 15.37 16.16 8.32
N ALA A 183 15.82 17.33 7.94
CA ALA A 183 15.29 18.57 8.46
C ALA A 183 13.87 18.81 7.93
N ARG A 184 13.01 19.49 8.74
CA ARG A 184 11.61 19.75 8.39
C ARG A 184 11.41 20.44 7.02
N ASN A 185 12.34 21.32 6.65
CA ASN A 185 12.30 22.04 5.38
C ASN A 185 12.86 21.21 4.19
N GLU A 186 13.35 20.01 4.45
CA GLU A 186 13.86 19.05 3.46
C GLU A 186 12.89 17.89 3.21
N LEU A 187 11.77 17.86 3.93
CA LEU A 187 10.76 16.81 3.76
C LEU A 187 10.22 16.77 2.33
N ILE A 188 10.18 15.56 1.78
CA ILE A 188 9.58 15.26 0.48
C ILE A 188 8.46 14.23 0.63
N ALA A 189 7.56 14.16 -0.35
CA ALA A 189 6.47 13.17 -0.32
C ALA A 189 7.06 11.75 -0.28
N GLY A 190 6.56 10.93 0.64
CA GLY A 190 7.05 9.59 0.92
C GLY A 190 7.90 9.48 2.19
N ASP A 191 8.32 10.59 2.78
CA ASP A 191 9.03 10.59 4.07
C ASP A 191 8.09 10.17 5.21
N PHE A 192 8.67 9.54 6.23
CA PHE A 192 7.94 9.15 7.43
C PHE A 192 8.06 10.22 8.51
N LEU A 193 6.95 10.49 9.17
CA LEU A 193 6.86 11.42 10.28
C LEU A 193 6.64 10.64 11.58
N PHE A 194 7.57 10.73 12.51
CA PHE A 194 7.50 10.04 13.79
C PHE A 194 7.13 10.99 14.92
N ARG A 195 6.39 10.46 15.87
CA ARG A 195 6.10 11.14 17.14
C ARG A 195 6.63 10.29 18.28
N ASN A 196 7.52 10.85 19.06
CA ASN A 196 8.08 10.20 20.22
C ASN A 196 7.09 10.22 21.40
N SER A 197 7.31 9.31 22.33
CA SER A 197 6.67 9.34 23.65
C SER A 197 7.01 10.63 24.39
N THR A 198 6.04 11.16 25.11
CA THR A 198 6.27 12.34 25.98
C THR A 198 7.11 11.99 27.23
N THR A 199 7.23 10.70 27.54
CA THR A 199 7.94 10.20 28.73
C THR A 199 9.28 9.58 28.40
N ASN A 200 9.49 9.13 27.15
CA ASN A 200 10.73 8.53 26.70
C ASN A 200 11.00 8.96 25.23
N ALA A 201 12.02 9.79 25.04
CA ALA A 201 12.35 10.34 23.72
C ALA A 201 12.89 9.28 22.72
N ASN A 202 13.19 8.07 23.17
CA ASN A 202 13.66 6.96 22.34
C ASN A 202 12.56 5.92 22.06
N ASP A 203 11.31 6.24 22.37
CA ASP A 203 10.16 5.36 22.19
C ASP A 203 9.18 6.00 21.20
N GLU A 204 9.18 5.51 19.97
CA GLU A 204 8.36 6.02 18.87
C GLU A 204 6.93 5.50 19.00
N THR A 205 6.02 6.36 19.40
CA THR A 205 4.62 5.98 19.70
C THR A 205 3.69 6.06 18.50
N HIS A 206 4.07 6.79 17.46
CA HIS A 206 3.24 6.97 16.28
C HIS A 206 4.08 7.29 15.06
N VAL A 207 3.62 6.84 13.90
CA VAL A 207 4.24 7.13 12.61
C VAL A 207 3.19 7.48 11.56
N GLY A 208 3.50 8.40 10.68
CA GLY A 208 2.67 8.82 9.57
C GLY A 208 3.49 8.97 8.28
N LEU A 209 2.79 9.07 7.16
CA LEU A 209 3.37 9.31 5.84
C LEU A 209 3.19 10.78 5.45
N TYR A 210 4.26 11.44 5.05
CA TYR A 210 4.20 12.79 4.48
C TYR A 210 3.83 12.72 3.00
N LEU A 211 2.72 13.31 2.62
CA LEU A 211 2.20 13.28 1.25
C LEU A 211 2.68 14.47 0.38
N GLY A 212 3.49 15.35 0.93
CA GLY A 212 3.87 16.60 0.27
C GLY A 212 2.91 17.75 0.57
N ARG A 213 3.11 18.87 -0.08
CA ARG A 213 2.27 20.08 -0.05
C ARG A 213 1.56 20.26 -1.37
#